data_616a58a06c21d2ba70706d450a59df77
#
_entry.id   616a58a06c21d2ba70706d450a59df77
#
_cell.length_a   1.000
_cell.length_b   1.000
_cell.length_c   1.000
_cell.angle_alpha   90.00
_cell.angle_beta   90.00
_cell.angle_gamma   90.00
#
_symmetry.space_group_name_H-M   'P 1'
#
loop_
_entity.id
_entity.type
_entity.pdbx_description
1 polymer ?
#
loop_
_entity_poly.entity_id
_entity_poly.type
_entity_poly.pdbx_seq_one_letter_code
_entity_poly.pdbx_strand_id
1 'polypeptide(L)'
;HDEHVRVVEAVIEAVDDVPVIAGTGSNNTREALELSERAADAGADALLLISPYYNKPEQRGLIDHYRTIADAVDLPQIVYNVPSRTGRNIEPDTAVELASHESIAGYKAASGDLGQIGEIAERTTDEDFAVLSGDDALTLPTISVGGTGTISVAANIEPERTCAMVGAALDGDYERARQLHHELGPLFRELFVETNPIPVKEAMQIRGYGPARMRSPLTRLAEEYREDLE
;
A
#
# COMPACT_ATOMS: atom_id res chain seq x y z
N HIS A 1 -0.78 -1.41 20.57
CA HIS A 1 -1.56 -2.36 19.75
C HIS A 1 -3.07 -2.19 19.91
N ASP A 2 -3.63 -2.02 21.11
CA ASP A 2 -5.08 -1.92 21.32
C ASP A 2 -5.75 -0.77 20.56
N GLU A 3 -5.08 0.36 20.44
CA GLU A 3 -5.58 1.48 19.65
C GLU A 3 -5.52 1.18 18.13
N HIS A 4 -4.52 0.43 17.67
CA HIS A 4 -4.42 -0.04 16.30
C HIS A 4 -5.61 -0.92 15.93
N VAL A 5 -5.91 -1.92 16.75
CA VAL A 5 -7.06 -2.82 16.53
C VAL A 5 -8.38 -2.06 16.57
N ARG A 6 -8.57 -1.13 17.51
CA ARG A 6 -9.78 -0.28 17.55
C ARG A 6 -9.98 0.57 16.28
N VAL A 7 -8.90 0.98 15.62
CA VAL A 7 -9.02 1.68 14.32
C VAL A 7 -9.50 0.71 13.24
N VAL A 8 -8.97 -0.53 13.21
CA VAL A 8 -9.40 -1.57 12.28
C VAL A 8 -10.89 -1.88 12.49
N GLU A 9 -11.30 -2.14 13.73
CA GLU A 9 -12.70 -2.36 14.10
C GLU A 9 -13.63 -1.22 13.66
N ALA A 10 -13.23 0.04 13.91
CA ALA A 10 -14.01 1.21 13.52
C ALA A 10 -14.16 1.37 12.01
N VAL A 11 -13.14 0.98 11.23
CA VAL A 11 -13.22 0.99 9.75
C VAL A 11 -14.15 -0.12 9.27
N ILE A 12 -14.03 -1.33 9.83
CA ILE A 12 -14.91 -2.46 9.49
C ILE A 12 -16.38 -2.12 9.78
N GLU A 13 -16.65 -1.50 10.94
CA GLU A 13 -18.01 -1.07 11.30
C GLU A 13 -18.57 0.02 10.37
N ALA A 14 -17.71 0.83 9.76
CA ALA A 14 -18.10 1.96 8.92
C ALA A 14 -18.22 1.61 7.42
N VAL A 15 -17.77 0.43 7.00
CA VAL A 15 -17.67 0.04 5.59
C VAL A 15 -18.54 -1.18 5.34
N ASP A 16 -19.50 -1.07 4.40
CA ASP A 16 -20.42 -2.14 4.08
C ASP A 16 -20.16 -2.81 2.71
N ASP A 17 -19.68 -2.05 1.72
CA ASP A 17 -19.70 -2.46 0.32
C ASP A 17 -18.32 -2.80 -0.31
N VAL A 18 -17.23 -2.61 0.42
CA VAL A 18 -15.88 -2.86 -0.09
C VAL A 18 -15.02 -3.62 0.93
N PRO A 19 -14.05 -4.44 0.48
CA PRO A 19 -13.15 -5.16 1.39
C PRO A 19 -12.30 -4.22 2.24
N VAL A 20 -12.09 -4.59 3.50
CA VAL A 20 -11.19 -3.89 4.43
C VAL A 20 -9.86 -4.65 4.53
N ILE A 21 -8.80 -4.01 4.08
CA ILE A 21 -7.43 -4.54 4.15
C ILE A 21 -6.72 -3.92 5.35
N ALA A 22 -6.48 -4.71 6.39
CA ALA A 22 -5.84 -4.24 7.62
C ALA A 22 -4.31 -4.24 7.50
N GLY A 23 -3.66 -3.12 7.82
CA GLY A 23 -2.20 -3.05 7.92
C GLY A 23 -1.71 -3.64 9.24
N THR A 24 -1.06 -4.81 9.24
CA THR A 24 -0.67 -5.54 10.45
C THR A 24 0.84 -5.86 10.51
N GLY A 25 1.62 -5.43 9.50
CA GLY A 25 3.06 -5.68 9.45
C GLY A 25 3.84 -5.03 10.59
N SER A 26 4.87 -5.73 11.06
CA SER A 26 5.84 -5.27 12.07
C SER A 26 7.24 -5.79 11.71
N ASN A 27 8.26 -5.24 12.37
CA ASN A 27 9.63 -5.76 12.27
C ASN A 27 9.91 -6.94 13.22
N ASN A 28 8.89 -7.44 13.89
CA ASN A 28 8.91 -8.62 14.74
C ASN A 28 7.81 -9.59 14.29
N THR A 29 8.18 -10.80 13.86
CA THR A 29 7.24 -11.78 13.31
C THR A 29 6.10 -12.11 14.27
N ARG A 30 6.39 -12.28 15.57
CA ARG A 30 5.36 -12.57 16.57
C ARG A 30 4.38 -11.42 16.73
N GLU A 31 4.86 -10.19 16.75
CA GLU A 31 4.01 -9.00 16.84
C GLU A 31 3.13 -8.84 15.60
N ALA A 32 3.69 -9.05 14.39
CA ALA A 32 2.94 -9.03 13.15
C ALA A 32 1.86 -10.14 13.14
N LEU A 33 2.19 -11.34 13.62
CA LEU A 33 1.24 -12.45 13.76
C LEU A 33 0.11 -12.10 14.73
N GLU A 34 0.42 -11.64 15.94
CA GLU A 34 -0.57 -11.22 16.94
C GLU A 34 -1.51 -10.13 16.44
N LEU A 35 -0.99 -9.15 15.68
CA LEU A 35 -1.80 -8.11 15.06
C LEU A 35 -2.68 -8.66 13.92
N SER A 36 -2.17 -9.60 13.15
CA SER A 36 -2.88 -10.23 12.04
C SER A 36 -4.03 -11.10 12.54
N GLU A 37 -3.80 -11.91 13.58
CA GLU A 37 -4.85 -12.69 14.25
C GLU A 37 -5.97 -11.78 14.78
N ARG A 38 -5.62 -10.68 15.47
CA ARG A 38 -6.58 -9.72 15.99
C ARG A 38 -7.35 -8.98 14.90
N ALA A 39 -6.73 -8.70 13.77
CA ALA A 39 -7.41 -8.09 12.62
C ALA A 39 -8.39 -9.07 11.95
N ALA A 40 -8.01 -10.34 11.85
CA ALA A 40 -8.89 -11.41 11.37
C ALA A 40 -10.10 -11.61 12.30
N ASP A 41 -9.88 -11.67 13.62
CA ASP A 41 -10.93 -11.78 14.63
C ASP A 41 -11.89 -10.57 14.60
N ALA A 42 -11.38 -9.38 14.26
CA ALA A 42 -12.18 -8.17 14.07
C ALA A 42 -13.01 -8.18 12.78
N GLY A 43 -12.73 -9.06 11.83
CA GLY A 43 -13.46 -9.20 10.57
C GLY A 43 -12.83 -8.49 9.38
N ALA A 44 -11.52 -8.26 9.38
CA ALA A 44 -10.81 -7.80 8.17
C ALA A 44 -10.90 -8.83 7.05
N ASP A 45 -10.97 -8.36 5.80
CA ASP A 45 -11.06 -9.22 4.61
C ASP A 45 -9.68 -9.63 4.09
N ALA A 46 -8.65 -8.84 4.34
CA ALA A 46 -7.28 -9.12 3.94
C ALA A 46 -6.27 -8.36 4.84
N LEU A 47 -5.00 -8.70 4.71
CA LEU A 47 -3.90 -8.11 5.46
C LEU A 47 -2.89 -7.42 4.54
N LEU A 48 -2.37 -6.26 4.98
CA LEU A 48 -1.25 -5.57 4.35
C LEU A 48 -0.03 -5.63 5.27
N LEU A 49 1.00 -6.34 4.87
CA LEU A 49 2.18 -6.62 5.68
C LEU A 49 3.40 -5.86 5.17
N ILE A 50 3.73 -4.72 5.78
CA ILE A 50 4.99 -4.02 5.49
C ILE A 50 6.17 -4.92 5.86
N SER A 51 7.22 -4.93 5.01
CA SER A 51 8.42 -5.68 5.32
C SER A 51 9.09 -5.19 6.61
N PRO A 52 9.74 -6.09 7.37
CA PRO A 52 10.44 -5.72 8.59
C PRO A 52 11.40 -4.55 8.39
N TYR A 53 11.17 -3.47 9.13
CA TYR A 53 11.96 -2.24 9.11
C TYR A 53 13.04 -2.24 10.20
N TYR A 54 14.07 -1.43 10.05
CA TYR A 54 15.18 -1.23 10.97
C TYR A 54 16.18 -2.41 11.03
N ASN A 55 15.74 -3.65 11.34
CA ASN A 55 16.59 -4.84 11.53
C ASN A 55 17.08 -5.49 10.22
N LYS A 56 16.54 -5.08 9.06
CA LYS A 56 17.01 -5.44 7.71
C LYS A 56 17.31 -6.93 7.52
N PRO A 57 16.31 -7.81 7.65
CA PRO A 57 16.53 -9.26 7.51
C PRO A 57 17.03 -9.63 6.12
N GLU A 58 17.74 -10.75 6.02
CA GLU A 58 18.10 -11.37 4.73
C GLU A 58 16.85 -11.90 4.02
N GLN A 59 16.93 -12.13 2.69
CA GLN A 59 15.77 -12.58 1.89
C GLN A 59 15.09 -13.84 2.48
N ARG A 60 15.89 -14.82 2.92
CA ARG A 60 15.36 -16.02 3.62
C ARG A 60 14.56 -15.68 4.89
N GLY A 61 14.98 -14.65 5.64
CA GLY A 61 14.27 -14.20 6.83
C GLY A 61 12.97 -13.46 6.49
N LEU A 62 12.89 -12.80 5.33
CA LEU A 62 11.65 -12.24 4.79
C LEU A 62 10.68 -13.37 4.42
N ILE A 63 11.16 -14.41 3.73
CA ILE A 63 10.35 -15.58 3.36
C ILE A 63 9.78 -16.24 4.61
N ASP A 64 10.64 -16.55 5.60
CA ASP A 64 10.22 -17.18 6.85
C ASP A 64 9.20 -16.31 7.61
N HIS A 65 9.40 -14.97 7.63
CA HIS A 65 8.50 -14.03 8.27
C HIS A 65 7.09 -14.06 7.68
N TYR A 66 6.97 -13.91 6.36
CA TYR A 66 5.68 -13.86 5.68
C TYR A 66 4.98 -15.23 5.70
N ARG A 67 5.71 -16.33 5.45
CA ARG A 67 5.14 -17.69 5.53
C ARG A 67 4.63 -18.02 6.92
N THR A 68 5.35 -17.64 7.98
CA THR A 68 4.89 -17.85 9.36
C THR A 68 3.52 -17.21 9.62
N ILE A 69 3.28 -16.02 9.06
CA ILE A 69 2.00 -15.34 9.22
C ILE A 69 0.95 -15.98 8.32
N ALA A 70 1.31 -16.31 7.08
CA ALA A 70 0.42 -16.90 6.09
C ALA A 70 -0.06 -18.30 6.49
N ASP A 71 0.80 -19.11 7.10
CA ASP A 71 0.45 -20.44 7.64
C ASP A 71 -0.51 -20.37 8.83
N ALA A 72 -0.52 -19.25 9.57
CA ALA A 72 -1.27 -19.14 10.82
C ALA A 72 -2.60 -18.38 10.66
N VAL A 73 -2.73 -17.50 9.69
CA VAL A 73 -3.91 -16.64 9.51
C VAL A 73 -4.51 -16.87 8.13
N ASP A 74 -5.72 -17.42 8.10
CA ASP A 74 -6.46 -17.76 6.89
C ASP A 74 -7.18 -16.52 6.30
N LEU A 75 -6.36 -15.54 5.86
CA LEU A 75 -6.81 -14.36 5.12
C LEU A 75 -5.83 -14.06 3.98
N PRO A 76 -6.29 -13.51 2.84
CA PRO A 76 -5.41 -13.02 1.81
C PRO A 76 -4.41 -11.98 2.35
N GLN A 77 -3.14 -12.12 2.00
CA GLN A 77 -2.06 -11.26 2.49
C GLN A 77 -1.36 -10.55 1.34
N ILE A 78 -1.16 -9.25 1.49
CA ILE A 78 -0.43 -8.42 0.55
C ILE A 78 0.92 -8.04 1.17
N VAL A 79 1.99 -8.54 0.59
CA VAL A 79 3.37 -8.21 0.99
C VAL A 79 3.69 -6.78 0.53
N TYR A 80 4.16 -5.92 1.44
CA TYR A 80 4.43 -4.52 1.13
C TYR A 80 5.92 -4.20 1.17
N ASN A 81 6.47 -3.89 0.00
CA ASN A 81 7.87 -3.51 -0.21
C ASN A 81 8.02 -1.99 -0.33
N VAL A 82 8.70 -1.37 0.64
CA VAL A 82 9.02 0.06 0.66
C VAL A 82 10.44 0.28 1.19
N PRO A 83 11.48 -0.05 0.41
CA PRO A 83 12.87 -0.07 0.87
C PRO A 83 13.37 1.28 1.36
N SER A 84 12.81 2.40 0.89
CA SER A 84 13.12 3.75 1.38
C SER A 84 12.77 3.96 2.87
N ARG A 85 11.80 3.19 3.39
CA ARG A 85 11.35 3.23 4.80
C ARG A 85 11.91 2.08 5.64
N THR A 86 12.04 0.90 5.05
CA THR A 86 12.44 -0.31 5.77
C THR A 86 13.94 -0.54 5.75
N GLY A 87 14.64 0.01 4.74
CA GLY A 87 16.06 -0.19 4.53
C GLY A 87 16.43 -1.55 3.95
N ARG A 88 15.42 -2.39 3.57
CA ARG A 88 15.63 -3.66 2.88
C ARG A 88 14.62 -3.79 1.73
N ASN A 89 15.12 -4.15 0.54
CA ASN A 89 14.27 -4.50 -0.60
C ASN A 89 13.83 -5.97 -0.50
N ILE A 90 12.60 -6.25 -0.96
CA ILE A 90 12.16 -7.61 -1.27
C ILE A 90 12.53 -7.85 -2.72
N GLU A 91 13.51 -8.71 -2.95
CA GLU A 91 14.02 -9.02 -4.29
C GLU A 91 12.98 -9.81 -5.12
N PRO A 92 13.03 -9.75 -6.47
CA PRO A 92 12.08 -10.46 -7.33
C PRO A 92 11.99 -11.96 -7.01
N ASP A 93 13.11 -12.65 -6.81
CA ASP A 93 13.11 -14.07 -6.46
C ASP A 93 12.33 -14.34 -5.16
N THR A 94 12.44 -13.45 -4.17
CA THR A 94 11.71 -13.55 -2.91
C THR A 94 10.21 -13.33 -3.11
N ALA A 95 9.82 -12.34 -3.91
CA ALA A 95 8.42 -12.07 -4.21
C ALA A 95 7.77 -13.24 -4.97
N VAL A 96 8.46 -13.80 -5.96
CA VAL A 96 8.02 -14.98 -6.72
C VAL A 96 7.90 -16.23 -5.83
N GLU A 97 8.85 -16.44 -4.92
CA GLU A 97 8.77 -17.54 -3.95
C GLU A 97 7.59 -17.39 -2.99
N LEU A 98 7.28 -16.16 -2.57
CA LEU A 98 6.13 -15.86 -1.73
C LEU A 98 4.80 -16.04 -2.48
N ALA A 99 4.73 -15.67 -3.76
CA ALA A 99 3.54 -15.82 -4.60
C ALA A 99 3.07 -17.26 -4.75
N SER A 100 3.95 -18.26 -4.52
CA SER A 100 3.57 -19.69 -4.55
C SER A 100 2.76 -20.13 -3.32
N HIS A 101 2.57 -19.28 -2.32
CA HIS A 101 1.78 -19.58 -1.12
C HIS A 101 0.33 -19.12 -1.30
N GLU A 102 -0.64 -20.02 -1.11
CA GLU A 102 -2.08 -19.77 -1.38
C GLU A 102 -2.69 -18.56 -0.64
N SER A 103 -2.19 -18.25 0.57
CA SER A 103 -2.66 -17.11 1.36
C SER A 103 -1.91 -15.81 1.03
N ILE A 104 -0.86 -15.82 0.20
CA ILE A 104 -0.14 -14.60 -0.20
C ILE A 104 -0.65 -14.16 -1.56
N ALA A 105 -1.66 -13.28 -1.54
CA ALA A 105 -2.45 -12.89 -2.68
C ALA A 105 -1.92 -11.65 -3.44
N GLY A 106 -0.81 -11.05 -3.00
CA GLY A 106 -0.29 -9.89 -3.73
C GLY A 106 0.94 -9.22 -3.14
N TYR A 107 1.40 -8.24 -3.91
CA TYR A 107 2.60 -7.46 -3.62
C TYR A 107 2.33 -5.98 -3.89
N LYS A 108 2.48 -5.15 -2.86
CA LYS A 108 2.45 -3.68 -2.99
C LYS A 108 3.87 -3.17 -3.23
N ALA A 109 4.10 -2.62 -4.40
CA ALA A 109 5.39 -2.12 -4.86
C ALA A 109 5.56 -0.62 -4.58
N ALA A 110 6.48 -0.24 -3.71
CA ALA A 110 6.90 1.13 -3.47
C ALA A 110 8.43 1.27 -3.44
N SER A 111 9.11 0.51 -4.30
CA SER A 111 10.55 0.61 -4.52
C SER A 111 10.95 1.76 -5.44
N GLY A 112 10.03 2.21 -6.31
CA GLY A 112 10.32 3.13 -7.41
C GLY A 112 10.98 2.45 -8.63
N ASP A 113 11.26 1.15 -8.56
CA ASP A 113 11.91 0.38 -9.63
C ASP A 113 10.87 -0.34 -10.50
N LEU A 114 10.53 0.27 -11.63
CA LEU A 114 9.56 -0.29 -12.58
C LEU A 114 10.08 -1.57 -13.26
N GLY A 115 11.40 -1.71 -13.40
CA GLY A 115 12.01 -2.94 -13.94
C GLY A 115 11.75 -4.13 -13.01
N GLN A 116 11.99 -3.95 -11.71
CA GLN A 116 11.67 -4.95 -10.68
C GLN A 116 10.17 -5.28 -10.65
N ILE A 117 9.31 -4.26 -10.74
CA ILE A 117 7.86 -4.45 -10.74
C ILE A 117 7.42 -5.29 -11.94
N GLY A 118 7.94 -4.96 -13.15
CA GLY A 118 7.65 -5.71 -14.38
C GLY A 118 8.15 -7.16 -14.31
N GLU A 119 9.35 -7.40 -13.77
CA GLU A 119 9.89 -8.75 -13.58
C GLU A 119 9.01 -9.59 -12.63
N ILE A 120 8.56 -9.01 -11.52
CA ILE A 120 7.67 -9.72 -10.60
C ILE A 120 6.34 -10.03 -11.29
N ALA A 121 5.72 -9.07 -11.97
CA ALA A 121 4.45 -9.27 -12.68
C ALA A 121 4.57 -10.34 -13.77
N GLU A 122 5.66 -10.36 -14.55
CA GLU A 122 5.94 -11.39 -15.54
C GLU A 122 6.03 -12.78 -14.91
N ARG A 123 6.83 -12.91 -13.85
CA ARG A 123 7.15 -14.20 -13.23
C ARG A 123 6.04 -14.77 -12.35
N THR A 124 5.02 -13.97 -12.02
CA THR A 124 3.84 -14.38 -11.23
C THR A 124 2.56 -14.42 -12.06
N THR A 125 2.67 -14.36 -13.41
CA THR A 125 1.51 -14.32 -14.32
C THR A 125 0.58 -15.53 -14.18
N ASP A 126 1.12 -16.70 -13.83
CA ASP A 126 0.37 -17.95 -13.67
C ASP A 126 -0.17 -18.15 -12.23
N GLU A 127 0.12 -17.23 -11.30
CA GLU A 127 -0.30 -17.28 -9.90
C GLU A 127 -1.51 -16.34 -9.66
N ASP A 128 -2.34 -16.65 -8.67
CA ASP A 128 -3.38 -15.72 -8.20
C ASP A 128 -2.76 -14.65 -7.31
N PHE A 129 -1.99 -13.77 -7.94
CA PHE A 129 -1.10 -12.83 -7.26
C PHE A 129 -1.17 -11.43 -7.86
N ALA A 130 -1.72 -10.48 -7.10
CA ALA A 130 -1.89 -9.10 -7.53
C ALA A 130 -0.61 -8.27 -7.34
N VAL A 131 -0.11 -7.61 -8.38
CA VAL A 131 0.97 -6.63 -8.29
C VAL A 131 0.38 -5.22 -8.28
N LEU A 132 0.47 -4.54 -7.14
CA LEU A 132 -0.14 -3.24 -6.90
C LEU A 132 0.92 -2.14 -6.76
N SER A 133 0.68 -0.99 -7.37
CA SER A 133 1.50 0.19 -7.09
C SER A 133 1.29 0.69 -5.66
N GLY A 134 2.36 1.08 -4.99
CA GLY A 134 2.33 1.83 -3.74
C GLY A 134 2.74 3.29 -3.91
N ASP A 135 2.91 3.73 -5.16
CA ASP A 135 3.29 5.08 -5.57
C ASP A 135 2.30 5.59 -6.61
N ASP A 136 1.60 6.68 -6.30
CA ASP A 136 0.57 7.25 -7.16
C ASP A 136 1.10 7.62 -8.55
N ALA A 137 2.29 8.21 -8.62
CA ALA A 137 2.91 8.61 -9.88
C ALA A 137 3.35 7.42 -10.74
N LEU A 138 3.56 6.25 -10.14
CA LEU A 138 3.92 5.02 -10.83
C LEU A 138 2.74 4.08 -11.09
N THR A 139 1.51 4.44 -10.70
CA THR A 139 0.33 3.58 -10.89
C THR A 139 0.10 3.21 -12.34
N LEU A 140 0.02 4.18 -13.23
CA LEU A 140 -0.18 3.93 -14.66
C LEU A 140 1.01 3.15 -15.29
N PRO A 141 2.28 3.51 -15.08
CA PRO A 141 3.41 2.69 -15.50
C PRO A 141 3.37 1.25 -14.97
N THR A 142 3.03 1.05 -13.69
CA THR A 142 2.91 -0.28 -13.09
C THR A 142 1.86 -1.13 -13.79
N ILE A 143 0.68 -0.58 -14.09
CA ILE A 143 -0.36 -1.30 -14.83
C ILE A 143 0.12 -1.63 -16.26
N SER A 144 0.88 -0.75 -16.90
CA SER A 144 1.41 -0.99 -18.25
C SER A 144 2.40 -2.16 -18.36
N VAL A 145 3.01 -2.56 -17.24
CA VAL A 145 3.95 -3.69 -17.18
C VAL A 145 3.36 -4.93 -16.46
N GLY A 146 2.03 -4.99 -16.31
CA GLY A 146 1.32 -6.14 -15.75
C GLY A 146 0.78 -5.97 -14.33
N GLY A 147 0.92 -4.79 -13.73
CA GLY A 147 0.25 -4.50 -12.46
C GLY A 147 -1.27 -4.45 -12.59
N THR A 148 -1.97 -4.71 -11.47
CA THR A 148 -3.44 -4.86 -11.44
C THR A 148 -4.15 -3.75 -10.68
N GLY A 149 -3.42 -2.76 -10.13
CA GLY A 149 -4.03 -1.67 -9.39
C GLY A 149 -3.05 -0.86 -8.54
N THR A 150 -3.58 -0.16 -7.54
CA THR A 150 -2.80 0.68 -6.63
C THR A 150 -3.37 0.71 -5.21
N ILE A 151 -2.50 0.85 -4.23
CA ILE A 151 -2.87 1.28 -2.87
C ILE A 151 -2.36 2.72 -2.72
N SER A 152 -3.23 3.66 -3.03
CA SER A 152 -2.97 5.06 -3.31
C SER A 152 -3.03 5.96 -2.07
N VAL A 153 -2.20 7.00 -2.03
CA VAL A 153 -2.35 8.13 -1.11
C VAL A 153 -3.34 9.15 -1.67
N ALA A 154 -3.25 9.45 -2.97
CA ALA A 154 -4.11 10.42 -3.65
C ALA A 154 -5.60 10.04 -3.62
N ALA A 155 -5.93 8.75 -3.55
CA ALA A 155 -7.31 8.27 -3.41
C ALA A 155 -8.02 8.73 -2.12
N ASN A 156 -7.29 9.18 -1.09
CA ASN A 156 -7.89 9.83 0.07
C ASN A 156 -8.49 11.20 -0.24
N ILE A 157 -8.07 11.83 -1.36
CA ILE A 157 -8.48 13.19 -1.76
C ILE A 157 -9.32 13.16 -3.03
N GLU A 158 -8.92 12.36 -4.03
CA GLU A 158 -9.55 12.23 -5.33
C GLU A 158 -9.82 10.74 -5.67
N PRO A 159 -10.66 10.03 -4.87
CA PRO A 159 -10.90 8.60 -5.07
C PRO A 159 -11.52 8.29 -6.43
N GLU A 160 -12.53 9.08 -6.87
CA GLU A 160 -13.24 8.86 -8.13
C GLU A 160 -12.31 8.99 -9.35
N ARG A 161 -11.44 10.00 -9.36
CA ARG A 161 -10.50 10.23 -10.47
C ARG A 161 -9.38 9.21 -10.47
N THR A 162 -8.91 8.80 -9.27
CA THR A 162 -7.90 7.74 -9.14
C THR A 162 -8.47 6.41 -9.61
N CYS A 163 -9.68 6.04 -9.21
CA CYS A 163 -10.37 4.85 -9.70
C CYS A 163 -10.61 4.89 -11.21
N ALA A 164 -11.04 6.04 -11.76
CA ALA A 164 -11.23 6.20 -13.20
C ALA A 164 -9.91 6.04 -13.99
N MET A 165 -8.80 6.53 -13.46
CA MET A 165 -7.47 6.36 -14.08
C MET A 165 -7.07 4.87 -14.11
N VAL A 166 -7.22 4.18 -12.99
CA VAL A 166 -6.90 2.74 -12.87
C VAL A 166 -7.81 1.92 -13.79
N GLY A 167 -9.12 2.16 -13.75
CA GLY A 167 -10.09 1.46 -14.60
C GLY A 167 -9.78 1.62 -16.09
N ALA A 168 -9.56 2.87 -16.55
CA ALA A 168 -9.19 3.12 -17.95
C ALA A 168 -7.90 2.39 -18.35
N ALA A 169 -6.89 2.33 -17.48
CA ALA A 169 -5.65 1.62 -17.76
C ALA A 169 -5.86 0.10 -17.84
N LEU A 170 -6.65 -0.49 -16.95
CA LEU A 170 -6.98 -1.92 -16.95
C LEU A 170 -7.83 -2.31 -18.17
N ASP A 171 -8.72 -1.43 -18.64
CA ASP A 171 -9.53 -1.59 -19.84
C ASP A 171 -8.72 -1.40 -21.13
N GLY A 172 -7.44 -1.00 -21.04
CA GLY A 172 -6.57 -0.73 -22.17
C GLY A 172 -6.74 0.66 -22.81
N ASP A 173 -7.60 1.52 -22.25
CA ASP A 173 -7.76 2.92 -22.67
C ASP A 173 -6.64 3.79 -22.10
N TYR A 174 -5.42 3.59 -22.59
CA TYR A 174 -4.24 4.34 -22.15
C TYR A 174 -4.29 5.83 -22.51
N GLU A 175 -5.10 6.23 -23.47
CA GLU A 175 -5.28 7.66 -23.79
C GLU A 175 -6.01 8.36 -22.63
N ARG A 176 -7.13 7.80 -22.20
CA ARG A 176 -7.90 8.31 -21.07
C ARG A 176 -7.12 8.19 -19.76
N ALA A 177 -6.49 7.06 -19.51
CA ALA A 177 -5.67 6.85 -18.31
C ALA A 177 -4.54 7.88 -18.20
N ARG A 178 -3.84 8.17 -19.29
CA ARG A 178 -2.77 9.17 -19.34
C ARG A 178 -3.29 10.59 -19.13
N GLN A 179 -4.46 10.92 -19.69
CA GLN A 179 -5.10 12.21 -19.45
C GLN A 179 -5.33 12.40 -17.94
N LEU A 180 -5.97 11.42 -17.28
CA LEU A 180 -6.25 11.46 -15.83
C LEU A 180 -4.96 11.50 -14.99
N HIS A 181 -3.95 10.72 -15.39
CA HIS A 181 -2.64 10.73 -14.74
C HIS A 181 -1.99 12.12 -14.80
N HIS A 182 -2.06 12.82 -15.94
CA HIS A 182 -1.53 14.18 -16.06
C HIS A 182 -2.33 15.20 -15.23
N GLU A 183 -3.66 15.06 -15.17
CA GLU A 183 -4.53 15.91 -14.37
C GLU A 183 -4.27 15.72 -12.86
N LEU A 184 -4.00 14.47 -12.42
CA LEU A 184 -3.68 14.13 -11.02
C LEU A 184 -2.20 14.39 -10.67
N GLY A 185 -1.34 14.54 -11.66
CA GLY A 185 0.10 14.68 -11.48
C GLY A 185 0.54 15.80 -10.50
N PRO A 186 -0.07 16.99 -10.49
CA PRO A 186 0.20 17.99 -9.45
C PRO A 186 -0.08 17.43 -8.05
N LEU A 187 -1.26 16.85 -7.81
CA LEU A 187 -1.63 16.25 -6.53
C LEU A 187 -0.62 15.17 -6.09
N PHE A 188 -0.20 14.30 -7.02
CA PHE A 188 0.79 13.26 -6.72
C PHE A 188 2.11 13.85 -6.19
N ARG A 189 2.54 14.99 -6.70
CA ARG A 189 3.76 15.66 -6.22
C ARG A 189 3.56 16.35 -4.88
N GLU A 190 2.46 17.09 -4.74
CA GLU A 190 2.18 17.87 -3.52
C GLU A 190 1.94 16.96 -2.30
N LEU A 191 1.39 15.77 -2.48
CA LEU A 191 1.21 14.80 -1.38
C LEU A 191 2.52 14.19 -0.86
N PHE A 192 3.66 14.47 -1.50
CA PHE A 192 4.98 13.96 -1.12
C PHE A 192 6.06 15.04 -0.96
N VAL A 193 5.68 16.33 -0.88
CA VAL A 193 6.62 17.43 -0.58
C VAL A 193 7.25 17.29 0.81
N GLU A 194 6.53 16.67 1.74
CA GLU A 194 7.03 16.16 3.01
C GLU A 194 6.65 14.68 3.15
N THR A 195 7.13 14.03 4.21
CA THR A 195 6.86 12.61 4.42
C THR A 195 5.37 12.33 4.63
N ASN A 196 4.82 11.39 3.87
CA ASN A 196 3.46 10.89 4.10
C ASN A 196 3.37 10.26 5.53
N PRO A 197 2.34 10.58 6.35
CA PRO A 197 1.03 11.14 5.97
C PRO A 197 0.85 12.65 6.22
N ILE A 198 1.92 13.44 6.30
CA ILE A 198 1.81 14.87 6.65
C ILE A 198 0.99 15.63 5.60
N PRO A 199 1.35 15.66 4.28
CA PRO A 199 0.61 16.43 3.30
C PRO A 199 -0.82 15.92 3.09
N VAL A 200 -1.05 14.60 3.03
CA VAL A 200 -2.40 14.07 2.82
C VAL A 200 -3.36 14.43 3.94
N LYS A 201 -2.90 14.48 5.20
CA LYS A 201 -3.76 14.89 6.32
C LYS A 201 -4.07 16.39 6.30
N GLU A 202 -3.17 17.24 5.84
CA GLU A 202 -3.46 18.66 5.58
C GLU A 202 -4.48 18.81 4.45
N ALA A 203 -4.31 18.09 3.33
CA ALA A 203 -5.27 18.09 2.23
C ALA A 203 -6.66 17.61 2.67
N MET A 204 -6.73 16.56 3.50
CA MET A 204 -7.98 16.08 4.10
C MET A 204 -8.63 17.14 5.00
N GLN A 205 -7.85 17.90 5.79
CA GLN A 205 -8.37 19.03 6.58
C GLN A 205 -8.93 20.13 5.69
N ILE A 206 -8.26 20.50 4.58
CA ILE A 206 -8.75 21.47 3.60
C ILE A 206 -10.10 21.00 3.03
N ARG A 207 -10.24 19.72 2.73
CA ARG A 207 -11.50 19.09 2.25
C ARG A 207 -12.57 18.94 3.35
N GLY A 208 -12.29 19.28 4.61
CA GLY A 208 -13.26 19.24 5.70
C GLY A 208 -13.41 17.89 6.42
N TYR A 209 -12.52 16.93 6.14
CA TYR A 209 -12.55 15.57 6.77
C TYR A 209 -11.99 15.53 8.21
N GLY A 210 -11.73 16.68 8.82
CA GLY A 210 -11.28 16.78 10.20
C GLY A 210 -9.90 17.41 10.35
N PRO A 211 -9.38 17.53 11.56
CA PRO A 211 -8.13 18.24 11.82
C PRO A 211 -6.91 17.41 11.43
N ALA A 212 -5.93 18.04 10.77
CA ALA A 212 -4.63 17.45 10.44
C ALA A 212 -3.75 17.32 11.70
N ARG A 213 -4.06 16.36 12.56
CA ARG A 213 -3.28 16.08 13.77
C ARG A 213 -2.25 15.00 13.50
N MET A 214 -1.00 15.28 13.88
CA MET A 214 0.10 14.33 13.80
C MET A 214 0.50 13.88 15.21
N ARG A 215 0.92 12.62 15.32
CA ARG A 215 1.60 12.12 16.52
C ARG A 215 3.10 12.36 16.37
N SER A 216 3.74 12.77 17.46
CA SER A 216 5.21 12.89 17.48
C SER A 216 5.85 11.55 17.09
N PRO A 217 6.96 11.55 16.32
CA PRO A 217 7.80 12.71 15.99
C PRO A 217 7.33 13.51 14.76
N LEU A 218 6.22 13.13 14.10
CA LEU A 218 5.71 13.89 12.95
C LEU A 218 5.13 15.24 13.41
N THR A 219 5.24 16.24 12.53
CA THR A 219 4.74 17.59 12.72
C THR A 219 3.65 17.92 11.70
N ARG A 220 3.01 19.05 11.82
CA ARG A 220 2.17 19.57 10.75
C ARG A 220 3.00 19.99 9.55
N LEU A 221 2.38 20.02 8.37
CA LEU A 221 2.99 20.49 7.13
C LEU A 221 3.58 21.89 7.32
N ALA A 222 4.77 22.13 6.76
CA ALA A 222 5.39 23.44 6.76
C ALA A 222 4.52 24.46 6.00
N GLU A 223 4.53 25.70 6.49
CA GLU A 223 3.62 26.75 6.01
C GLU A 223 3.85 27.09 4.53
N GLU A 224 5.09 26.96 4.07
CA GLU A 224 5.49 27.21 2.68
C GLU A 224 4.85 26.26 1.64
N TYR A 225 4.40 25.06 2.06
CA TYR A 225 3.75 24.08 1.15
C TYR A 225 2.22 24.10 1.22
N ARG A 226 1.63 24.92 2.09
CA ARG A 226 0.17 24.92 2.28
C ARG A 226 -0.58 25.51 1.12
N GLU A 227 -0.05 26.58 0.53
CA GLU A 227 -0.69 27.29 -0.59
C GLU A 227 -0.83 26.40 -1.83
N ASP A 228 0.13 25.49 -2.06
CA ASP A 228 0.14 24.58 -3.20
C ASP A 228 -0.86 23.42 -3.05
N LEU A 229 -1.28 23.12 -1.79
CA LEU A 229 -2.30 22.11 -1.49
C LEU A 229 -3.75 22.62 -1.56
N GLU A 230 -3.98 23.94 -1.52
CA GLU A 230 -5.31 24.57 -1.63
C GLU A 230 -5.80 24.61 -3.08
#